data_449963574fb4b6b3921b0f2f80f12481
#
_entry.id   449963574fb4b6b3921b0f2f80f12481
#
_cell.length_a   1.000
_cell.length_b   1.000
_cell.length_c   1.000
_cell.angle_alpha   90.00
_cell.angle_beta   90.00
_cell.angle_gamma   90.00
#
_symmetry.space_group_name_H-M   'P 1'
#
loop_
_entity.id
_entity.type
_entity.pdbx_description
1 polymer ?
#
loop_
_entity_poly.entity_id
_entity_poly.type
_entity_poly.pdbx_seq_one_letter_code
_entity_poly.pdbx_strand_id
1 'polypeptide(L)'
;MMAEALVGSYLKADQECKEGDLLPFDKEKKQCPWRIIDHMKGTDLEGMHYEQLLPWVKPCEKVDAFAPAFVTEYAAAHPEKVFASEDGRDQFVEMDSEAFRVILGDYVTTDDGTGIVHIAPTFGADDAKVAKDANIPALYLINKKGETRPMVDLQGKFYLIEDLDANFVNACVNKEAYAHHAGDYVKNAYDPQFNVDGVWDKKASEKAEDLNIVLCYELKQEGKAFKSEKHVHNYPHCWRTDKPILYYPLDSWFIKDTARKERMVELNKTINWQPESTGTGRFGNWLENLNDWNLSRSRFWGTPLPIWRDENRGEKCIGSLEELYAEIEKSVAAGIMQSNPLKENGFVPGDYSQENYDKIDLHRPYVDKIVLVNEEGKPMYRESDLIDVWFDSGSMPYAQLHYPCLLYTSPSPRDMRRS
;
A
#
# COMPACT_ATOMS: atom_id res chain seq x y z
N MET A 1 -22.43 -5.62 -21.14
CA MET A 1 -21.46 -6.46 -21.89
C MET A 1 -21.06 -7.64 -21.01
N MET A 2 -20.79 -8.78 -21.60
CA MET A 2 -20.22 -9.97 -20.94
C MET A 2 -19.65 -10.92 -21.98
N ALA A 3 -18.82 -11.86 -21.59
CA ALA A 3 -18.31 -12.90 -22.45
C ALA A 3 -19.46 -13.78 -22.96
N GLU A 4 -19.47 -14.10 -24.24
CA GLU A 4 -20.51 -14.89 -24.88
C GLU A 4 -20.67 -16.28 -24.22
N ALA A 5 -19.55 -16.92 -23.86
CA ALA A 5 -19.54 -18.20 -23.16
C ALA A 5 -20.29 -18.19 -21.80
N LEU A 6 -20.43 -17.02 -21.18
CA LEU A 6 -21.03 -16.84 -19.86
C LEU A 6 -22.50 -16.35 -19.92
N VAL A 7 -23.01 -16.02 -21.12
CA VAL A 7 -24.39 -15.53 -21.27
C VAL A 7 -25.41 -16.51 -20.67
N GLY A 8 -25.26 -17.80 -20.94
CA GLY A 8 -26.15 -18.85 -20.43
C GLY A 8 -26.16 -19.02 -18.91
N SER A 9 -25.12 -18.54 -18.20
CA SER A 9 -25.04 -18.56 -16.72
C SER A 9 -25.92 -17.50 -16.07
N TYR A 10 -26.23 -16.42 -16.80
CA TYR A 10 -26.99 -15.27 -16.28
C TYR A 10 -28.35 -15.11 -16.92
N LEU A 11 -28.47 -15.46 -18.20
CA LEU A 11 -29.67 -15.23 -19.02
C LEU A 11 -30.22 -16.57 -19.51
N LYS A 12 -31.53 -16.78 -19.34
CA LYS A 12 -32.17 -18.04 -19.74
C LYS A 12 -32.43 -18.07 -21.25
N ALA A 13 -32.07 -19.15 -21.89
CA ALA A 13 -32.20 -19.30 -23.34
C ALA A 13 -33.66 -19.21 -23.83
N ASP A 14 -34.63 -19.64 -23.01
CA ASP A 14 -36.08 -19.56 -23.30
C ASP A 14 -36.63 -18.11 -23.28
N GLN A 15 -35.83 -17.14 -22.84
CA GLN A 15 -36.17 -15.73 -22.76
C GLN A 15 -35.43 -14.88 -23.81
N GLU A 16 -34.70 -15.51 -24.71
CA GLU A 16 -34.03 -14.86 -25.83
C GLU A 16 -35.05 -14.39 -26.89
N CYS A 17 -35.04 -13.09 -27.16
CA CYS A 17 -35.86 -12.47 -28.19
C CYS A 17 -35.05 -12.35 -29.51
N LYS A 18 -35.32 -13.20 -30.47
CA LYS A 18 -34.59 -13.21 -31.76
C LYS A 18 -35.04 -12.15 -32.75
N GLU A 19 -36.32 -11.75 -32.72
CA GLU A 19 -36.92 -10.79 -33.63
C GLU A 19 -37.88 -9.86 -32.87
N GLY A 20 -38.08 -8.64 -33.37
CA GLY A 20 -39.00 -7.66 -32.83
C GLY A 20 -38.45 -6.84 -31.66
N ASP A 21 -39.35 -6.12 -30.99
CA ASP A 21 -39.02 -5.32 -29.82
C ASP A 21 -38.76 -6.21 -28.58
N LEU A 22 -37.80 -5.83 -27.77
CA LEU A 22 -37.58 -6.47 -26.47
C LEU A 22 -38.81 -6.28 -25.59
N LEU A 23 -39.38 -7.38 -25.10
CA LEU A 23 -40.43 -7.33 -24.11
C LEU A 23 -39.91 -6.68 -22.83
N PRO A 24 -40.74 -5.90 -22.10
CA PRO A 24 -40.33 -5.31 -20.84
C PRO A 24 -40.04 -6.40 -19.78
N PHE A 25 -39.18 -6.09 -18.85
CA PHE A 25 -38.89 -6.97 -17.71
C PHE A 25 -40.19 -7.20 -16.90
N ASP A 26 -40.58 -8.46 -16.74
CA ASP A 26 -41.73 -8.86 -15.93
C ASP A 26 -41.25 -9.34 -14.54
N LYS A 27 -41.39 -8.45 -13.55
CA LYS A 27 -40.96 -8.71 -12.18
C LYS A 27 -41.77 -9.82 -11.51
N GLU A 28 -43.05 -9.95 -11.83
CA GLU A 28 -43.94 -10.96 -11.24
C GLU A 28 -43.61 -12.35 -11.74
N LYS A 29 -43.39 -12.49 -13.05
CA LYS A 29 -43.02 -13.73 -13.68
C LYS A 29 -41.50 -14.03 -13.59
N LYS A 30 -40.72 -13.08 -13.08
CA LYS A 30 -39.26 -13.17 -13.03
C LYS A 30 -38.66 -13.47 -14.41
N GLN A 31 -39.21 -12.89 -15.47
CA GLN A 31 -38.77 -13.01 -16.84
C GLN A 31 -37.91 -11.81 -17.20
N CYS A 32 -36.72 -12.07 -17.71
CA CYS A 32 -35.79 -11.06 -18.21
C CYS A 32 -35.54 -11.29 -19.70
N PRO A 33 -36.42 -10.81 -20.59
CA PRO A 33 -36.22 -10.94 -22.02
C PRO A 33 -34.91 -10.25 -22.44
N TRP A 34 -34.15 -10.92 -23.30
CA TRP A 34 -32.84 -10.44 -23.73
C TRP A 34 -32.57 -10.78 -25.19
N ARG A 35 -31.63 -10.08 -25.80
CA ARG A 35 -31.07 -10.41 -27.12
C ARG A 35 -29.63 -9.95 -27.22
N ILE A 36 -28.84 -10.63 -28.04
CA ILE A 36 -27.53 -10.16 -28.42
C ILE A 36 -27.72 -9.05 -29.48
N ILE A 37 -27.12 -7.90 -29.20
CA ILE A 37 -27.20 -6.75 -30.11
C ILE A 37 -25.94 -6.61 -30.96
N ASP A 38 -24.81 -7.11 -30.50
CA ASP A 38 -23.55 -7.08 -31.20
C ASP A 38 -22.57 -8.10 -30.63
N HIS A 39 -21.55 -8.48 -31.43
CA HIS A 39 -20.42 -9.33 -31.03
C HIS A 39 -19.12 -8.57 -31.31
N MET A 40 -18.24 -8.52 -30.32
CA MET A 40 -16.93 -7.88 -30.41
C MET A 40 -15.88 -8.70 -29.66
N LYS A 41 -14.63 -8.51 -29.98
CA LYS A 41 -13.52 -9.09 -29.20
C LYS A 41 -13.24 -8.22 -27.99
N GLY A 42 -12.68 -8.83 -26.93
CA GLY A 42 -12.24 -8.05 -25.77
C GLY A 42 -11.25 -6.94 -26.11
N THR A 43 -10.40 -7.17 -27.11
CA THR A 43 -9.46 -6.15 -27.63
C THR A 43 -10.13 -4.92 -28.25
N ASP A 44 -11.35 -5.06 -28.75
CA ASP A 44 -12.10 -3.95 -29.36
C ASP A 44 -12.69 -3.02 -28.27
N LEU A 45 -12.66 -3.45 -27.00
CA LEU A 45 -13.10 -2.67 -25.85
C LEU A 45 -11.99 -1.81 -25.23
N GLU A 46 -10.73 -2.02 -25.63
CA GLU A 46 -9.60 -1.28 -25.09
C GLU A 46 -9.79 0.23 -25.25
N GLY A 47 -9.57 0.97 -24.17
CA GLY A 47 -9.72 2.42 -24.14
C GLY A 47 -11.16 2.93 -24.05
N MET A 48 -12.17 2.05 -24.03
CA MET A 48 -13.55 2.49 -23.80
C MET A 48 -13.70 3.05 -22.38
N HIS A 49 -14.29 4.22 -22.27
CA HIS A 49 -14.60 4.84 -20.98
C HIS A 49 -15.98 4.43 -20.48
N TYR A 50 -16.12 4.39 -19.16
CA TYR A 50 -17.39 4.11 -18.48
C TYR A 50 -17.58 5.07 -17.30
N GLU A 51 -18.82 5.29 -16.89
CA GLU A 51 -19.13 6.10 -15.72
C GLU A 51 -18.71 5.39 -14.42
N GLN A 52 -18.14 6.13 -13.51
CA GLN A 52 -17.82 5.64 -12.17
C GLN A 52 -19.09 5.12 -11.49
N LEU A 53 -19.06 3.89 -11.00
CA LEU A 53 -20.22 3.24 -10.40
C LEU A 53 -20.68 3.95 -9.11
N LEU A 54 -19.74 4.31 -8.25
CA LEU A 54 -19.95 5.03 -7.00
C LEU A 54 -19.18 6.37 -7.07
N PRO A 55 -19.77 7.44 -7.62
CA PRO A 55 -19.07 8.69 -7.90
C PRO A 55 -18.92 9.56 -6.65
N TRP A 56 -18.36 8.99 -5.59
CA TRP A 56 -18.14 9.69 -4.32
C TRP A 56 -16.92 10.58 -4.34
N VAL A 57 -15.85 10.09 -4.97
CA VAL A 57 -14.56 10.75 -5.03
C VAL A 57 -13.95 10.56 -6.42
N LYS A 58 -13.40 11.62 -6.99
CA LYS A 58 -12.64 11.55 -8.23
C LYS A 58 -11.18 11.20 -7.93
N PRO A 59 -10.54 10.37 -8.76
CA PRO A 59 -9.11 10.10 -8.64
C PRO A 59 -8.27 11.36 -8.75
N CYS A 60 -7.23 11.45 -7.94
CA CYS A 60 -6.22 12.49 -8.04
C CYS A 60 -4.84 11.93 -7.75
N GLU A 61 -3.82 12.53 -8.37
CA GLU A 61 -2.43 12.14 -8.19
C GLU A 61 -1.61 13.33 -7.71
N LYS A 62 -0.56 13.05 -6.93
CA LYS A 62 0.38 14.06 -6.47
C LYS A 62 1.31 14.48 -7.60
N VAL A 63 1.52 15.79 -7.77
CA VAL A 63 2.40 16.37 -8.77
C VAL A 63 3.69 16.81 -8.09
N ASP A 64 4.72 15.96 -8.15
CA ASP A 64 6.05 16.26 -7.58
C ASP A 64 7.17 15.70 -8.48
N ALA A 65 8.42 15.83 -8.03
CA ALA A 65 9.60 15.37 -8.76
C ALA A 65 9.66 13.83 -8.91
N PHE A 66 8.86 13.07 -8.17
CA PHE A 66 8.79 11.61 -8.19
C PHE A 66 7.54 11.10 -8.88
N ALA A 67 6.64 12.02 -9.28
CA ALA A 67 5.42 11.64 -9.99
C ALA A 67 5.74 10.94 -11.33
N PRO A 68 4.97 9.92 -11.70
CA PRO A 68 5.10 9.30 -13.02
C PRO A 68 4.94 10.33 -14.15
N ALA A 69 5.63 10.09 -15.28
CA ALA A 69 5.61 11.03 -16.41
C ALA A 69 4.18 11.35 -16.90
N PHE A 70 3.30 10.35 -16.96
CA PHE A 70 1.91 10.56 -17.37
C PHE A 70 1.15 11.53 -16.47
N VAL A 71 1.45 11.57 -15.16
CA VAL A 71 0.83 12.51 -14.21
C VAL A 71 1.31 13.93 -14.46
N THR A 72 2.63 14.12 -14.61
CA THR A 72 3.21 15.45 -14.85
C THR A 72 2.81 16.01 -16.21
N GLU A 73 2.75 15.18 -17.24
CA GLU A 73 2.28 15.55 -18.58
C GLU A 73 0.79 15.94 -18.55
N TYR A 74 -0.02 15.15 -17.85
CA TYR A 74 -1.45 15.44 -17.70
C TYR A 74 -1.68 16.76 -16.95
N ALA A 75 -0.97 16.98 -15.84
CA ALA A 75 -1.06 18.22 -15.06
C ALA A 75 -0.64 19.44 -15.89
N ALA A 76 0.39 19.32 -16.74
CA ALA A 76 0.82 20.39 -17.64
C ALA A 76 -0.21 20.69 -18.75
N ALA A 77 -0.92 19.65 -19.22
CA ALA A 77 -1.97 19.79 -20.23
C ALA A 77 -3.29 20.33 -19.65
N HIS A 78 -3.54 20.12 -18.35
CA HIS A 78 -4.78 20.47 -17.65
C HIS A 78 -4.52 21.32 -16.39
N PRO A 79 -3.93 22.52 -16.50
CA PRO A 79 -3.61 23.36 -15.33
C PRO A 79 -4.85 23.75 -14.52
N GLU A 80 -6.04 23.76 -15.12
CA GLU A 80 -7.32 24.03 -14.46
C GLU A 80 -7.76 22.92 -13.48
N LYS A 81 -7.20 21.72 -13.61
CA LYS A 81 -7.46 20.57 -12.73
C LYS A 81 -6.43 20.42 -11.61
N VAL A 82 -5.39 21.27 -11.62
CA VAL A 82 -4.35 21.27 -10.60
C VAL A 82 -4.81 22.08 -9.40
N PHE A 83 -4.64 21.53 -8.20
CA PHE A 83 -4.93 22.23 -6.95
C PHE A 83 -3.84 21.96 -5.91
N ALA A 84 -3.66 22.91 -4.99
CA ALA A 84 -2.72 22.76 -3.88
C ALA A 84 -3.42 22.17 -2.66
N SER A 85 -2.67 21.46 -1.79
CA SER A 85 -3.14 21.12 -0.44
C SER A 85 -3.49 22.39 0.34
N GLU A 86 -4.34 22.25 1.38
CA GLU A 86 -4.78 23.38 2.22
C GLU A 86 -3.59 24.14 2.86
N ASP A 87 -2.52 23.42 3.20
CA ASP A 87 -1.28 24.01 3.73
C ASP A 87 -0.33 24.56 2.65
N GLY A 88 -0.66 24.37 1.37
CA GLY A 88 0.09 24.88 0.22
C GLY A 88 1.41 24.17 -0.08
N ARG A 89 1.73 23.08 0.63
CA ARG A 89 3.01 22.36 0.47
C ARG A 89 3.06 21.41 -0.72
N ASP A 90 1.95 20.77 -1.03
CA ASP A 90 1.83 19.76 -2.07
C ASP A 90 0.88 20.21 -3.18
N GLN A 91 1.12 19.76 -4.40
CA GLN A 91 0.21 19.95 -5.53
C GLN A 91 -0.35 18.62 -5.99
N PHE A 92 -1.60 18.64 -6.43
CA PHE A 92 -2.33 17.49 -6.93
C PHE A 92 -3.06 17.83 -8.22
N VAL A 93 -3.35 16.83 -9.04
CA VAL A 93 -4.15 16.97 -10.26
C VAL A 93 -5.31 15.99 -10.25
N GLU A 94 -6.53 16.46 -10.52
CA GLU A 94 -7.70 15.61 -10.70
C GLU A 94 -7.59 14.87 -12.04
N MET A 95 -7.76 13.55 -12.05
CA MET A 95 -7.54 12.67 -13.20
C MET A 95 -8.73 11.74 -13.49
N ASP A 96 -9.94 12.21 -13.27
CA ASP A 96 -11.17 11.46 -13.49
C ASP A 96 -11.28 10.88 -14.91
N SER A 97 -10.90 11.68 -15.92
CA SER A 97 -10.94 11.27 -17.34
C SER A 97 -9.97 10.12 -17.67
N GLU A 98 -8.95 9.85 -16.86
CA GLU A 98 -7.95 8.82 -17.13
C GLU A 98 -8.23 7.50 -16.40
N ALA A 99 -9.14 7.50 -15.43
CA ALA A 99 -9.35 6.40 -14.51
C ALA A 99 -10.29 5.31 -15.06
N PHE A 100 -11.49 5.70 -15.42
CA PHE A 100 -12.58 4.75 -15.67
C PHE A 100 -12.61 4.28 -17.14
N ARG A 101 -11.60 3.53 -17.54
CA ARG A 101 -11.45 2.98 -18.89
C ARG A 101 -11.11 1.49 -18.88
N VAL A 102 -11.46 0.81 -19.94
CA VAL A 102 -11.16 -0.61 -20.14
C VAL A 102 -9.71 -0.77 -20.56
N ILE A 103 -9.00 -1.69 -19.91
CA ILE A 103 -7.64 -2.12 -20.26
C ILE A 103 -7.61 -3.61 -20.54
N LEU A 104 -6.61 -4.09 -21.26
CA LEU A 104 -6.42 -5.50 -21.54
C LEU A 104 -5.70 -6.21 -20.40
N GLY A 105 -6.08 -7.46 -20.12
CA GLY A 105 -5.44 -8.29 -19.10
C GLY A 105 -5.45 -9.77 -19.47
N ASP A 106 -4.27 -10.38 -19.61
CA ASP A 106 -4.11 -11.78 -19.99
C ASP A 106 -4.59 -12.75 -18.88
N TYR A 107 -4.82 -12.24 -17.69
CA TYR A 107 -5.32 -13.02 -16.53
C TYR A 107 -6.86 -13.14 -16.51
N VAL A 108 -7.56 -12.44 -17.39
CA VAL A 108 -9.04 -12.49 -17.46
C VAL A 108 -9.46 -13.76 -18.19
N THR A 109 -10.27 -14.60 -17.52
CA THR A 109 -10.79 -15.84 -18.09
C THR A 109 -12.30 -15.74 -18.38
N THR A 110 -12.81 -16.71 -19.10
CA THR A 110 -14.24 -16.88 -19.35
C THR A 110 -14.82 -18.09 -18.61
N ASP A 111 -14.19 -18.52 -17.52
CA ASP A 111 -14.60 -19.69 -16.75
C ASP A 111 -15.71 -19.35 -15.74
N ASP A 112 -15.68 -18.13 -15.19
CA ASP A 112 -16.71 -17.63 -14.30
C ASP A 112 -16.90 -16.10 -14.46
N GLY A 113 -17.82 -15.53 -13.66
CA GLY A 113 -18.11 -14.09 -13.69
C GLY A 113 -18.72 -13.64 -15.01
N THR A 114 -18.26 -12.50 -15.53
CA THR A 114 -18.76 -11.88 -16.76
C THR A 114 -17.71 -11.83 -17.89
N GLY A 115 -16.48 -12.28 -17.63
CA GLY A 115 -15.34 -12.06 -18.52
C GLY A 115 -14.82 -10.63 -18.52
N ILE A 116 -15.29 -9.81 -17.59
CA ILE A 116 -14.81 -8.44 -17.33
C ILE A 116 -14.49 -8.37 -15.83
N VAL A 117 -13.26 -8.00 -15.50
CA VAL A 117 -12.76 -7.92 -14.12
C VAL A 117 -12.62 -6.48 -13.71
N HIS A 118 -13.13 -6.12 -12.54
CA HIS A 118 -12.93 -4.82 -11.93
C HIS A 118 -11.54 -4.77 -11.26
N ILE A 119 -10.81 -3.67 -11.44
CA ILE A 119 -9.49 -3.43 -10.86
C ILE A 119 -9.61 -2.38 -9.78
N ALA A 120 -9.05 -2.68 -8.58
CA ALA A 120 -9.02 -1.79 -7.43
C ALA A 120 -7.56 -1.47 -7.02
N PRO A 121 -6.87 -0.51 -7.67
CA PRO A 121 -5.44 -0.27 -7.52
C PRO A 121 -5.00 0.02 -6.09
N THR A 122 -5.87 0.60 -5.29
CA THR A 122 -5.56 0.99 -3.90
C THR A 122 -5.58 -0.19 -2.92
N PHE A 123 -6.30 -1.30 -3.23
CA PHE A 123 -6.52 -2.40 -2.29
C PHE A 123 -6.08 -3.78 -2.81
N GLY A 124 -5.46 -3.86 -3.98
CA GLY A 124 -4.91 -5.09 -4.55
C GLY A 124 -3.49 -4.87 -5.05
N ALA A 125 -2.53 -5.73 -4.66
CA ALA A 125 -1.14 -5.61 -5.10
C ALA A 125 -1.00 -5.86 -6.61
N ASP A 126 -1.69 -6.89 -7.13
CA ASP A 126 -1.71 -7.20 -8.56
C ASP A 126 -2.46 -6.12 -9.34
N ASP A 127 -3.59 -5.64 -8.81
CA ASP A 127 -4.36 -4.54 -9.37
C ASP A 127 -3.55 -3.25 -9.46
N ALA A 128 -2.79 -2.92 -8.40
CA ALA A 128 -1.90 -1.76 -8.37
C ALA A 128 -0.81 -1.85 -9.45
N LYS A 129 -0.24 -3.04 -9.67
CA LYS A 129 0.76 -3.26 -10.73
C LYS A 129 0.15 -3.07 -12.11
N VAL A 130 -0.98 -3.71 -12.38
CA VAL A 130 -1.68 -3.60 -13.68
C VAL A 130 -2.09 -2.16 -13.95
N ALA A 131 -2.62 -1.45 -12.97
CA ALA A 131 -2.99 -0.04 -13.08
C ALA A 131 -1.78 0.84 -13.40
N LYS A 132 -0.65 0.62 -12.71
CA LYS A 132 0.60 1.34 -12.96
C LYS A 132 1.12 1.11 -14.38
N ASP A 133 1.13 -0.14 -14.84
CA ASP A 133 1.60 -0.50 -16.19
C ASP A 133 0.71 0.12 -17.27
N ALA A 134 -0.59 0.31 -16.99
CA ALA A 134 -1.56 0.93 -17.90
C ALA A 134 -1.75 2.45 -17.67
N ASN A 135 -0.99 3.09 -16.77
CA ASN A 135 -1.15 4.51 -16.41
C ASN A 135 -2.57 4.86 -15.93
N ILE A 136 -3.17 4.00 -15.11
CA ILE A 136 -4.46 4.26 -14.47
C ILE A 136 -4.21 4.89 -13.11
N PRO A 137 -4.73 6.11 -12.84
CA PRO A 137 -4.61 6.74 -11.53
C PRO A 137 -5.38 5.95 -10.46
N ALA A 138 -4.80 5.84 -9.27
CA ALA A 138 -5.46 5.20 -8.14
C ALA A 138 -6.45 6.15 -7.45
N LEU A 139 -7.43 5.58 -6.77
CA LEU A 139 -8.40 6.34 -6.00
C LEU A 139 -7.88 6.56 -4.57
N TYR A 140 -7.39 7.76 -4.29
CA TYR A 140 -6.90 8.18 -2.98
C TYR A 140 -7.70 9.36 -2.44
N LEU A 141 -7.71 9.50 -1.12
CA LEU A 141 -8.11 10.70 -0.40
C LEU A 141 -6.87 11.48 0.01
N ILE A 142 -7.03 12.77 0.28
CA ILE A 142 -6.00 13.61 0.87
C ILE A 142 -6.49 14.04 2.26
N ASN A 143 -5.74 13.69 3.30
CA ASN A 143 -6.07 14.09 4.65
C ASN A 143 -5.59 15.53 4.96
N LYS A 144 -5.97 16.08 6.12
CA LYS A 144 -5.56 17.43 6.57
C LYS A 144 -4.05 17.67 6.66
N LYS A 145 -3.24 16.61 6.64
CA LYS A 145 -1.79 16.71 6.64
C LYS A 145 -1.19 16.76 5.23
N GLY A 146 -2.03 16.77 4.17
CA GLY A 146 -1.60 16.68 2.79
C GLY A 146 -1.09 15.30 2.38
N GLU A 147 -1.39 14.26 3.15
CA GLU A 147 -0.97 12.90 2.86
C GLU A 147 -2.06 12.18 2.05
N THR A 148 -1.64 11.45 1.01
CA THR A 148 -2.52 10.55 0.27
C THR A 148 -2.86 9.32 1.12
N ARG A 149 -4.12 8.97 1.16
CA ARG A 149 -4.64 7.83 1.93
C ARG A 149 -5.67 7.05 1.11
N PRO A 150 -5.83 5.75 1.34
CA PRO A 150 -6.97 5.01 0.80
C PRO A 150 -8.29 5.59 1.26
N MET A 151 -9.40 5.13 0.68
CA MET A 151 -10.76 5.57 1.04
C MET A 151 -11.11 5.32 2.51
N VAL A 152 -10.42 4.40 3.17
CA VAL A 152 -10.65 4.03 4.58
C VAL A 152 -9.39 4.21 5.41
N ASP A 153 -9.57 4.41 6.69
CA ASP A 153 -8.49 4.50 7.67
C ASP A 153 -7.93 3.11 8.08
N LEU A 154 -6.96 3.09 8.98
CA LEU A 154 -6.36 1.86 9.50
C LEU A 154 -7.33 1.00 10.33
N GLN A 155 -8.50 1.52 10.66
CA GLN A 155 -9.57 0.78 11.35
C GLN A 155 -10.57 0.19 10.36
N GLY A 156 -10.39 0.43 9.05
CA GLY A 156 -11.31 0.01 8.00
C GLY A 156 -12.60 0.83 7.97
N LYS A 157 -12.54 2.09 8.39
CA LYS A 157 -13.63 3.05 8.45
C LYS A 157 -13.43 4.12 7.38
N PHE A 158 -14.46 4.47 6.61
CA PHE A 158 -14.41 5.61 5.70
C PHE A 158 -14.07 6.89 6.45
N TYR A 159 -13.17 7.70 5.91
CA TYR A 159 -12.83 9.00 6.49
C TYR A 159 -14.05 9.89 6.59
N LEU A 160 -14.14 10.67 7.66
CA LEU A 160 -15.11 11.76 7.74
C LEU A 160 -14.64 12.91 6.82
N ILE A 161 -15.59 13.64 6.25
CA ILE A 161 -15.28 14.77 5.34
C ILE A 161 -14.43 15.83 6.05
N GLU A 162 -14.70 16.05 7.34
CA GLU A 162 -13.93 16.99 8.17
C GLU A 162 -12.48 16.58 8.45
N ASP A 163 -12.10 15.32 8.21
CA ASP A 163 -10.72 14.83 8.35
C ASP A 163 -9.90 14.96 7.06
N LEU A 164 -10.56 15.39 5.97
CA LEU A 164 -9.94 15.55 4.66
C LEU A 164 -9.48 16.98 4.42
N ASP A 165 -8.52 17.14 3.51
CA ASP A 165 -8.04 18.44 3.01
C ASP A 165 -9.19 19.20 2.33
N ALA A 166 -9.39 20.46 2.68
CA ALA A 166 -10.53 21.25 2.21
C ALA A 166 -10.47 21.53 0.70
N ASN A 167 -9.27 21.73 0.14
CA ASN A 167 -9.12 21.98 -1.30
C ASN A 167 -9.38 20.70 -2.10
N PHE A 168 -8.89 19.56 -1.61
CA PHE A 168 -9.23 18.25 -2.16
C PHE A 168 -10.73 18.00 -2.13
N VAL A 169 -11.39 18.25 -0.99
CA VAL A 169 -12.85 18.07 -0.85
C VAL A 169 -13.61 18.91 -1.88
N ASN A 170 -13.16 20.13 -2.13
CA ASN A 170 -13.82 21.00 -3.11
C ASN A 170 -13.53 20.58 -4.56
N ALA A 171 -12.35 20.03 -4.86
CA ALA A 171 -11.96 19.63 -6.21
C ALA A 171 -12.49 18.23 -6.59
N CYS A 172 -12.43 17.27 -5.66
CA CYS A 172 -12.57 15.86 -5.98
C CYS A 172 -13.72 15.13 -5.27
N VAL A 173 -14.33 15.68 -4.21
CA VAL A 173 -15.35 14.96 -3.42
C VAL A 173 -16.76 15.42 -3.75
N ASN A 174 -17.63 14.47 -4.12
CA ASN A 174 -19.06 14.69 -4.14
C ASN A 174 -19.58 14.59 -2.69
N LYS A 175 -19.67 15.74 -2.03
CA LYS A 175 -20.02 15.84 -0.59
C LYS A 175 -21.33 15.17 -0.24
N GLU A 176 -22.34 15.33 -1.09
CA GLU A 176 -23.69 14.78 -0.84
C GLU A 176 -23.64 13.24 -0.90
N ALA A 177 -23.07 12.68 -1.96
CA ALA A 177 -22.99 11.23 -2.14
C ALA A 177 -22.04 10.57 -1.12
N TYR A 178 -20.88 11.19 -0.84
CA TYR A 178 -19.92 10.65 0.11
C TYR A 178 -20.41 10.68 1.55
N ALA A 179 -21.17 11.71 1.95
CA ALA A 179 -21.65 11.89 3.32
C ALA A 179 -22.53 10.73 3.81
N HIS A 180 -23.18 10.00 2.91
CA HIS A 180 -24.02 8.84 3.27
C HIS A 180 -23.20 7.70 3.88
N HIS A 181 -21.92 7.57 3.49
CA HIS A 181 -21.04 6.48 3.93
C HIS A 181 -19.83 6.96 4.73
N ALA A 182 -19.68 8.26 4.94
CA ALA A 182 -18.62 8.82 5.78
C ALA A 182 -18.75 8.26 7.21
N GLY A 183 -17.71 7.56 7.65
CA GLY A 183 -17.68 6.93 8.97
C GLY A 183 -18.18 5.48 9.02
N ASP A 184 -18.69 4.91 7.92
CA ASP A 184 -19.07 3.50 7.87
C ASP A 184 -17.86 2.58 7.86
N TYR A 185 -17.98 1.40 8.47
CA TYR A 185 -16.98 0.36 8.42
C TYR A 185 -17.18 -0.54 7.20
N VAL A 186 -16.11 -0.83 6.48
CA VAL A 186 -16.15 -1.73 5.29
C VAL A 186 -16.46 -3.18 5.65
N LYS A 187 -16.30 -3.55 6.92
CA LYS A 187 -16.68 -4.87 7.46
C LYS A 187 -17.21 -4.71 8.89
N ASN A 188 -18.32 -5.37 9.20
CA ASN A 188 -18.86 -5.41 10.56
C ASN A 188 -17.86 -5.92 11.60
N ALA A 189 -16.92 -6.78 11.21
CA ALA A 189 -15.86 -7.26 12.11
C ALA A 189 -14.94 -6.16 12.66
N TYR A 190 -14.89 -5.00 12.02
CA TYR A 190 -14.07 -3.86 12.46
C TYR A 190 -14.85 -2.88 13.34
N ASP A 191 -16.17 -2.89 13.25
CA ASP A 191 -17.02 -1.97 14.00
C ASP A 191 -16.95 -2.28 15.51
N PRO A 192 -16.71 -1.26 16.35
CA PRO A 192 -16.70 -1.39 17.82
C PRO A 192 -17.95 -1.99 18.41
N GLN A 193 -19.14 -1.80 17.79
CA GLN A 193 -20.39 -2.38 18.28
C GLN A 193 -20.37 -3.92 18.35
N PHE A 194 -19.54 -4.58 17.52
CA PHE A 194 -19.35 -6.03 17.52
C PHE A 194 -18.06 -6.47 18.22
N ASN A 195 -17.37 -5.54 18.90
CA ASN A 195 -16.10 -5.78 19.58
C ASN A 195 -16.17 -5.34 21.04
N VAL A 196 -16.74 -6.17 21.89
CA VAL A 196 -16.91 -5.87 23.31
C VAL A 196 -15.67 -6.36 24.07
N ASP A 197 -15.06 -5.47 24.86
CA ASP A 197 -13.86 -5.76 25.65
C ASP A 197 -12.70 -6.41 24.83
N GLY A 198 -12.58 -6.02 23.58
CA GLY A 198 -11.58 -6.54 22.65
C GLY A 198 -11.89 -7.93 22.07
N VAL A 199 -13.05 -8.50 22.38
CA VAL A 199 -13.52 -9.77 21.86
C VAL A 199 -14.52 -9.53 20.73
N TRP A 200 -14.27 -10.15 19.58
CA TRP A 200 -15.15 -10.06 18.43
C TRP A 200 -16.37 -10.98 18.56
N ASP A 201 -17.58 -10.41 18.57
CA ASP A 201 -18.83 -11.16 18.43
C ASP A 201 -19.10 -11.50 16.95
N LYS A 202 -18.48 -12.59 16.49
CA LYS A 202 -18.59 -13.08 15.13
C LYS A 202 -20.05 -13.33 14.72
N LYS A 203 -20.86 -13.92 15.62
CA LYS A 203 -22.25 -14.26 15.30
C LYS A 203 -23.14 -13.03 15.13
N ALA A 204 -22.95 -12.03 15.95
CA ALA A 204 -23.69 -10.77 15.81
C ALA A 204 -23.28 -10.04 14.54
N SER A 205 -21.98 -9.93 14.26
CA SER A 205 -21.45 -9.25 13.07
C SER A 205 -21.85 -9.92 11.76
N GLU A 206 -21.90 -11.25 11.70
CA GLU A 206 -22.34 -12.01 10.50
C GLU A 206 -23.84 -11.95 10.25
N LYS A 207 -24.64 -11.66 11.28
CA LYS A 207 -26.11 -11.52 11.15
C LYS A 207 -26.54 -10.11 10.81
N ALA A 208 -25.74 -9.11 11.16
CA ALA A 208 -26.03 -7.74 10.86
C ALA A 208 -25.90 -7.46 9.36
N GLU A 209 -26.65 -6.52 8.86
CA GLU A 209 -26.51 -6.01 7.51
C GLU A 209 -25.11 -5.38 7.38
N ASP A 210 -24.35 -5.77 6.37
CA ASP A 210 -23.04 -5.21 6.09
C ASP A 210 -23.09 -4.19 4.95
N LEU A 211 -22.05 -3.39 4.82
CA LEU A 211 -21.95 -2.34 3.80
C LEU A 211 -22.12 -2.89 2.37
N ASN A 212 -21.67 -4.12 2.08
CA ASN A 212 -21.81 -4.69 0.73
C ASN A 212 -23.29 -4.90 0.37
N ILE A 213 -24.11 -5.29 1.35
CA ILE A 213 -25.56 -5.46 1.16
C ILE A 213 -26.21 -4.10 0.93
N VAL A 214 -25.84 -3.09 1.73
CA VAL A 214 -26.32 -1.71 1.59
C VAL A 214 -26.01 -1.17 0.19
N LEU A 215 -24.75 -1.23 -0.24
CA LEU A 215 -24.33 -0.77 -1.57
C LEU A 215 -25.02 -1.52 -2.72
N CYS A 216 -25.17 -2.84 -2.59
CA CYS A 216 -25.93 -3.62 -3.57
C CYS A 216 -27.40 -3.20 -3.66
N TYR A 217 -27.99 -2.84 -2.55
CA TYR A 217 -29.36 -2.33 -2.52
C TYR A 217 -29.48 -0.96 -3.18
N GLU A 218 -28.60 -0.02 -2.85
CA GLU A 218 -28.56 1.31 -3.43
C GLU A 218 -28.36 1.27 -4.96
N LEU A 219 -27.38 0.49 -5.44
CA LEU A 219 -27.16 0.30 -6.86
C LEU A 219 -28.35 -0.31 -7.59
N LYS A 220 -29.13 -1.16 -6.92
CA LYS A 220 -30.39 -1.68 -7.47
C LYS A 220 -31.48 -0.61 -7.55
N GLN A 221 -31.57 0.25 -6.53
CA GLN A 221 -32.54 1.35 -6.54
C GLN A 221 -32.22 2.36 -7.64
N GLU A 222 -30.93 2.61 -7.90
CA GLU A 222 -30.45 3.48 -8.97
C GLU A 222 -30.52 2.83 -10.37
N GLY A 223 -30.91 1.56 -10.45
CA GLY A 223 -30.94 0.82 -11.74
C GLY A 223 -29.57 0.46 -12.31
N LYS A 224 -28.51 0.57 -11.51
CA LYS A 224 -27.11 0.29 -11.93
C LYS A 224 -26.70 -1.16 -11.71
N ALA A 225 -27.41 -1.93 -10.88
CA ALA A 225 -27.11 -3.34 -10.61
C ALA A 225 -28.07 -4.27 -11.33
N PHE A 226 -27.58 -5.10 -12.24
CA PHE A 226 -28.34 -6.14 -12.91
C PHE A 226 -28.65 -7.32 -12.00
N LYS A 227 -27.65 -7.84 -11.29
CA LYS A 227 -27.76 -9.02 -10.42
C LYS A 227 -26.79 -8.90 -9.24
N SER A 228 -27.22 -9.39 -8.09
CA SER A 228 -26.39 -9.52 -6.90
C SER A 228 -26.46 -10.97 -6.42
N GLU A 229 -25.31 -11.61 -6.25
CA GLU A 229 -25.18 -13.00 -5.81
C GLU A 229 -24.21 -13.10 -4.63
N LYS A 230 -24.47 -14.07 -3.76
CA LYS A 230 -23.54 -14.43 -2.70
C LYS A 230 -22.47 -15.35 -3.28
N HIS A 231 -21.24 -14.88 -3.30
CA HIS A 231 -20.06 -15.67 -3.71
C HIS A 231 -19.32 -16.15 -2.46
N VAL A 232 -19.04 -17.46 -2.40
CA VAL A 232 -18.28 -18.05 -1.29
C VAL A 232 -16.87 -18.33 -1.78
N HIS A 233 -15.89 -17.70 -1.16
CA HIS A 233 -14.47 -17.87 -1.48
C HIS A 233 -13.63 -17.89 -0.21
N ASN A 234 -12.39 -18.35 -0.32
CA ASN A 234 -11.43 -18.25 0.76
C ASN A 234 -11.06 -16.78 0.99
N TYR A 235 -11.11 -16.35 2.25
CA TYR A 235 -10.72 -14.99 2.64
C TYR A 235 -9.68 -15.06 3.76
N PRO A 236 -8.57 -14.31 3.68
CA PRO A 236 -7.54 -14.35 4.71
C PRO A 236 -8.01 -13.73 6.02
N HIS A 237 -7.71 -14.39 7.11
CA HIS A 237 -8.04 -13.97 8.47
C HIS A 237 -6.78 -13.77 9.31
N CYS A 238 -6.83 -12.83 10.24
CA CYS A 238 -5.76 -12.64 11.22
C CYS A 238 -5.69 -13.84 12.16
N TRP A 239 -4.55 -14.51 12.21
CA TRP A 239 -4.35 -15.69 13.03
C TRP A 239 -4.49 -15.47 14.56
N ARG A 240 -4.41 -14.21 15.01
CA ARG A 240 -4.57 -13.86 16.44
C ARG A 240 -6.00 -13.55 16.82
N THR A 241 -6.75 -12.86 15.95
CA THR A 241 -8.08 -12.34 16.26
C THR A 241 -9.20 -13.03 15.51
N ASP A 242 -8.88 -13.91 14.56
CA ASP A 242 -9.81 -14.55 13.61
C ASP A 242 -10.65 -13.58 12.79
N LYS A 243 -10.32 -12.29 12.82
CA LYS A 243 -11.00 -11.28 12.02
C LYS A 243 -10.52 -11.32 10.58
N PRO A 244 -11.39 -11.03 9.59
CA PRO A 244 -10.96 -10.84 8.21
C PRO A 244 -9.92 -9.70 8.15
N ILE A 245 -8.91 -9.86 7.32
CA ILE A 245 -7.93 -8.78 7.08
C ILE A 245 -8.39 -7.89 5.92
N LEU A 246 -7.87 -6.68 5.87
CA LEU A 246 -7.99 -5.77 4.73
C LEU A 246 -6.62 -5.63 4.09
N TYR A 247 -6.52 -5.83 2.76
CA TYR A 247 -5.34 -5.41 2.02
C TYR A 247 -5.31 -3.89 2.02
N TYR A 248 -4.25 -3.34 2.61
CA TYR A 248 -4.15 -1.91 2.85
C TYR A 248 -2.75 -1.43 2.48
N PRO A 249 -2.61 -0.40 1.64
CA PRO A 249 -1.30 0.18 1.35
C PRO A 249 -0.79 0.91 2.59
N LEU A 250 0.41 0.57 3.00
CA LEU A 250 1.12 1.21 4.11
C LEU A 250 2.39 1.85 3.59
N ASP A 251 2.65 3.07 4.03
CA ASP A 251 3.97 3.68 3.82
C ASP A 251 5.02 2.79 4.47
N SER A 252 6.06 2.48 3.73
CA SER A 252 7.09 1.55 4.17
C SER A 252 8.45 2.02 3.67
N TRP A 253 9.49 1.66 4.41
CA TRP A 253 10.87 1.90 4.01
C TRP A 253 11.38 0.73 3.17
N PHE A 254 12.01 1.04 2.04
CA PHE A 254 12.53 0.05 1.11
C PHE A 254 14.03 0.23 0.92
N ILE A 255 14.75 -0.89 0.77
CA ILE A 255 16.07 -0.89 0.15
C ILE A 255 15.87 -1.05 -1.36
N LYS A 256 16.41 -0.12 -2.15
CA LYS A 256 16.32 -0.15 -3.62
C LYS A 256 17.29 -1.18 -4.20
N ASP A 257 17.00 -2.46 -3.95
CA ASP A 257 17.84 -3.58 -4.41
C ASP A 257 17.92 -3.65 -5.94
N THR A 258 16.87 -3.23 -6.62
CA THR A 258 16.79 -3.14 -8.08
C THR A 258 17.89 -2.25 -8.67
N ALA A 259 18.40 -1.27 -7.94
CA ALA A 259 19.52 -0.42 -8.36
C ALA A 259 20.82 -1.18 -8.55
N ARG A 260 20.95 -2.39 -8.01
CA ARG A 260 22.14 -3.26 -8.11
C ARG A 260 21.84 -4.61 -8.73
N LYS A 261 20.63 -4.84 -9.19
CA LYS A 261 20.14 -6.12 -9.74
C LYS A 261 21.05 -6.69 -10.83
N GLU A 262 21.36 -5.92 -11.85
CA GLU A 262 22.19 -6.35 -12.96
C GLU A 262 23.58 -6.80 -12.46
N ARG A 263 24.18 -6.00 -11.56
CA ARG A 263 25.48 -6.33 -10.99
C ARG A 263 25.44 -7.61 -10.15
N MET A 264 24.37 -7.84 -9.40
CA MET A 264 24.20 -9.08 -8.63
C MET A 264 24.03 -10.30 -9.54
N VAL A 265 23.31 -10.18 -10.64
CA VAL A 265 23.18 -11.25 -11.66
C VAL A 265 24.52 -11.56 -12.31
N GLU A 266 25.34 -10.55 -12.65
CA GLU A 266 26.69 -10.75 -13.17
C GLU A 266 27.57 -11.48 -12.16
N LEU A 267 27.59 -11.03 -10.90
CA LEU A 267 28.39 -11.65 -9.85
C LEU A 267 27.97 -13.09 -9.57
N ASN A 268 26.67 -13.38 -9.61
CA ASN A 268 26.14 -14.74 -9.47
C ASN A 268 26.75 -15.71 -10.49
N LYS A 269 26.99 -15.26 -11.73
CA LYS A 269 27.60 -16.06 -12.80
C LYS A 269 29.09 -16.37 -12.54
N THR A 270 29.76 -15.63 -11.66
CA THR A 270 31.16 -15.85 -11.29
C THR A 270 31.35 -16.88 -10.17
N ILE A 271 30.27 -17.27 -9.50
CA ILE A 271 30.32 -18.22 -8.38
C ILE A 271 30.34 -19.66 -8.91
N ASN A 272 31.23 -20.47 -8.38
CA ASN A 272 31.27 -21.90 -8.67
C ASN A 272 30.20 -22.63 -7.82
N TRP A 273 28.97 -22.64 -8.31
CA TRP A 273 27.86 -23.30 -7.63
C TRP A 273 27.95 -24.81 -7.67
N GLN A 274 27.65 -25.46 -6.55
CA GLN A 274 27.61 -26.92 -6.45
C GLN A 274 26.30 -27.38 -5.76
N PRO A 275 25.31 -27.86 -6.48
CA PRO A 275 25.26 -28.06 -7.95
C PRO A 275 25.10 -26.73 -8.71
N GLU A 276 25.55 -26.70 -9.95
CA GLU A 276 25.45 -25.53 -10.85
C GLU A 276 24.02 -25.01 -11.00
N SER A 277 23.04 -25.93 -11.00
CA SER A 277 21.61 -25.60 -11.08
C SER A 277 21.09 -24.71 -9.94
N THR A 278 21.80 -24.60 -8.83
CA THR A 278 21.45 -23.64 -7.77
C THR A 278 21.64 -22.20 -8.26
N GLY A 279 22.73 -21.90 -8.91
CA GLY A 279 23.06 -20.57 -9.42
C GLY A 279 22.30 -20.18 -10.69
N THR A 280 22.13 -21.12 -11.62
CA THR A 280 21.44 -20.90 -12.89
C THR A 280 19.92 -21.12 -12.80
N GLY A 281 19.44 -21.83 -11.80
CA GLY A 281 18.05 -22.10 -11.54
C GLY A 281 17.43 -21.19 -10.52
N ARG A 282 17.06 -21.74 -9.35
CA ARG A 282 16.26 -21.01 -8.33
C ARG A 282 16.84 -19.66 -7.91
N PHE A 283 18.13 -19.62 -7.61
CA PHE A 283 18.76 -18.39 -7.11
C PHE A 283 18.96 -17.37 -8.24
N GLY A 284 19.39 -17.81 -9.42
CA GLY A 284 19.53 -16.95 -10.61
C GLY A 284 18.19 -16.34 -11.02
N ASN A 285 17.15 -17.17 -11.10
CA ASN A 285 15.80 -16.69 -11.41
C ASN A 285 15.26 -15.69 -10.36
N TRP A 286 15.58 -15.93 -9.07
CA TRP A 286 15.22 -14.98 -8.02
C TRP A 286 15.91 -13.63 -8.19
N LEU A 287 17.21 -13.62 -8.52
CA LEU A 287 17.97 -12.39 -8.78
C LEU A 287 17.43 -11.65 -10.04
N GLU A 288 17.12 -12.38 -11.10
CA GLU A 288 16.58 -11.81 -12.33
C GLU A 288 15.20 -11.17 -12.14
N ASN A 289 14.44 -11.67 -11.17
CA ASN A 289 13.12 -11.15 -10.80
C ASN A 289 13.16 -10.35 -9.48
N LEU A 290 14.33 -9.85 -9.09
CA LEU A 290 14.51 -9.10 -7.84
C LEU A 290 13.65 -7.85 -7.82
N ASN A 291 12.93 -7.65 -6.73
CA ASN A 291 12.19 -6.44 -6.38
C ASN A 291 12.89 -5.71 -5.22
N ASP A 292 12.55 -4.45 -5.02
CA ASP A 292 13.02 -3.69 -3.88
C ASP A 292 12.52 -4.33 -2.57
N TRP A 293 13.40 -4.38 -1.57
CA TRP A 293 13.10 -5.02 -0.30
C TRP A 293 12.34 -4.09 0.63
N ASN A 294 11.09 -4.41 0.92
CA ASN A 294 10.36 -3.77 2.02
C ASN A 294 11.03 -4.12 3.34
N LEU A 295 11.78 -3.16 3.89
CA LEU A 295 12.62 -3.33 5.07
C LEU A 295 11.85 -3.09 6.37
N SER A 296 10.90 -2.17 6.38
CA SER A 296 10.25 -1.74 7.62
C SER A 296 9.16 -2.70 8.11
N ARG A 297 9.02 -2.78 9.45
CA ARG A 297 8.00 -3.60 10.12
C ARG A 297 7.35 -2.79 11.22
N SER A 298 6.02 -2.63 11.16
CA SER A 298 5.22 -1.97 12.19
C SER A 298 5.01 -2.90 13.39
N ARG A 299 6.06 -3.05 14.20
CA ARG A 299 6.07 -3.88 15.41
C ARG A 299 6.71 -3.13 16.58
N PHE A 300 6.50 -3.63 17.79
CA PHE A 300 7.08 -3.00 18.98
C PHE A 300 8.51 -3.46 19.26
N TRP A 301 8.79 -4.76 19.15
CA TRP A 301 10.10 -5.33 19.50
C TRP A 301 10.87 -5.83 18.28
N GLY A 302 12.14 -5.44 18.21
CA GLY A 302 13.11 -5.75 17.18
C GLY A 302 14.10 -4.61 17.00
N THR A 303 14.95 -4.68 15.96
CA THR A 303 15.93 -3.66 15.62
C THR A 303 15.25 -2.40 15.08
N PRO A 304 15.35 -1.24 15.73
CA PRO A 304 14.71 0.00 15.28
C PRO A 304 15.34 0.52 13.99
N LEU A 305 14.52 1.13 13.11
CA LEU A 305 15.02 1.90 11.98
C LEU A 305 15.80 3.12 12.48
N PRO A 306 17.05 3.33 12.02
CA PRO A 306 17.87 4.45 12.47
C PRO A 306 17.59 5.73 11.65
N ILE A 307 16.32 6.06 11.46
CA ILE A 307 15.88 7.18 10.63
C ILE A 307 15.06 8.15 11.49
N TRP A 308 15.45 9.43 11.46
CA TRP A 308 14.72 10.53 12.09
C TRP A 308 14.15 11.45 11.02
N ARG A 309 12.92 11.94 11.24
CA ARG A 309 12.22 12.85 10.32
C ARG A 309 11.70 14.07 11.06
N ASP A 310 11.72 15.21 10.37
CA ASP A 310 11.06 16.43 10.82
C ASP A 310 9.65 16.58 10.21
N GLU A 311 8.94 17.62 10.62
CA GLU A 311 7.59 17.92 10.13
C GLU A 311 7.53 18.27 8.64
N ASN A 312 8.64 18.68 8.05
CA ASN A 312 8.77 19.01 6.63
C ASN A 312 9.26 17.83 5.79
N ARG A 313 9.28 16.61 6.37
CA ARG A 313 9.76 15.38 5.75
C ARG A 313 11.27 15.37 5.47
N GLY A 314 12.03 16.25 6.11
CA GLY A 314 13.48 16.14 6.13
C GLY A 314 13.89 14.86 6.86
N GLU A 315 14.84 14.12 6.29
CA GLU A 315 15.23 12.78 6.77
C GLU A 315 16.70 12.74 7.13
N LYS A 316 17.01 12.05 8.22
CA LYS A 316 18.37 11.76 8.64
C LYS A 316 18.50 10.30 9.02
N CYS A 317 19.33 9.55 8.29
CA CYS A 317 19.67 8.17 8.60
C CYS A 317 21.00 8.15 9.36
N ILE A 318 21.01 7.52 10.54
CA ILE A 318 22.18 7.43 11.42
C ILE A 318 22.92 6.13 11.14
N GLY A 319 24.20 6.23 10.77
CA GLY A 319 25.03 5.11 10.37
C GLY A 319 25.91 4.52 11.48
N SER A 320 26.10 5.21 12.61
CA SER A 320 26.90 4.72 13.75
C SER A 320 26.48 5.31 15.09
N LEU A 321 26.94 4.70 16.19
CA LEU A 321 26.73 5.21 17.54
C LEU A 321 27.46 6.52 17.79
N GLU A 322 28.63 6.70 17.20
CA GLU A 322 29.41 7.95 17.27
C GLU A 322 28.64 9.09 16.59
N GLU A 323 28.03 8.81 15.44
CA GLU A 323 27.19 9.77 14.74
C GLU A 323 25.95 10.11 15.58
N LEU A 324 25.25 9.09 16.11
CA LEU A 324 24.11 9.30 16.99
C LEU A 324 24.48 10.17 18.20
N TYR A 325 25.61 9.86 18.86
CA TYR A 325 26.11 10.64 19.97
C TYR A 325 26.32 12.10 19.60
N ALA A 326 27.00 12.35 18.46
CA ALA A 326 27.27 13.70 17.99
C ALA A 326 25.96 14.47 17.64
N GLU A 327 25.01 13.80 17.00
CA GLU A 327 23.71 14.41 16.67
C GLU A 327 22.87 14.70 17.93
N ILE A 328 22.93 13.87 18.96
CA ILE A 328 22.29 14.14 20.25
C ILE A 328 22.96 15.37 20.93
N GLU A 329 24.29 15.49 20.89
CA GLU A 329 24.99 16.67 21.46
C GLU A 329 24.53 17.98 20.73
N LYS A 330 24.32 17.93 19.40
CA LYS A 330 23.74 19.07 18.66
C LYS A 330 22.31 19.38 19.14
N SER A 331 21.52 18.36 19.39
CA SER A 331 20.15 18.49 19.87
C SER A 331 20.10 19.11 21.29
N VAL A 332 21.03 18.71 22.16
CA VAL A 332 21.20 19.30 23.49
C VAL A 332 21.64 20.77 23.39
N ALA A 333 22.61 21.08 22.51
CA ALA A 333 23.06 22.45 22.27
C ALA A 333 21.96 23.35 21.73
N ALA A 334 21.04 22.81 20.93
CA ALA A 334 19.88 23.50 20.40
C ALA A 334 18.70 23.62 21.43
N GLY A 335 18.83 22.99 22.61
CA GLY A 335 17.80 23.01 23.63
C GLY A 335 16.59 22.09 23.35
N ILE A 336 16.70 21.21 22.35
CA ILE A 336 15.66 20.20 22.02
C ILE A 336 15.68 19.07 23.03
N MET A 337 16.87 18.57 23.38
CA MET A 337 17.06 17.59 24.46
C MET A 337 17.71 18.24 25.67
N GLN A 338 17.40 17.74 26.86
CA GLN A 338 17.99 18.24 28.11
C GLN A 338 19.41 17.68 28.33
N SER A 339 19.64 16.46 27.92
CA SER A 339 20.91 15.74 28.09
C SER A 339 21.08 14.67 27.02
N ASN A 340 22.30 14.16 26.90
CA ASN A 340 22.62 13.03 26.03
C ASN A 340 22.54 11.70 26.84
N PRO A 341 21.56 10.84 26.61
CA PRO A 341 21.40 9.60 27.35
C PRO A 341 22.56 8.61 27.17
N LEU A 342 23.24 8.61 26.02
CA LEU A 342 24.42 7.78 25.79
C LEU A 342 25.57 8.22 26.70
N LYS A 343 25.75 9.53 26.86
CA LYS A 343 26.78 10.13 27.73
C LYS A 343 26.47 9.88 29.21
N GLU A 344 25.21 10.01 29.62
CA GLU A 344 24.77 9.75 30.98
C GLU A 344 25.03 8.29 31.40
N ASN A 345 24.85 7.36 30.48
CA ASN A 345 25.14 5.94 30.68
C ASN A 345 26.64 5.62 30.59
N GLY A 346 27.49 6.60 30.33
CA GLY A 346 28.94 6.44 30.29
C GLY A 346 29.48 5.82 29.01
N PHE A 347 28.72 5.90 27.91
CA PHE A 347 29.21 5.50 26.58
C PHE A 347 30.32 6.46 26.12
N VAL A 348 31.40 5.90 25.59
CA VAL A 348 32.57 6.64 25.09
C VAL A 348 32.68 6.43 23.58
N PRO A 349 32.47 7.48 22.74
CA PRO A 349 32.68 7.38 21.30
C PRO A 349 34.12 6.92 20.96
N GLY A 350 34.26 5.97 20.03
CA GLY A 350 35.55 5.42 19.62
C GLY A 350 36.08 4.28 20.50
N ASP A 351 35.42 3.93 21.57
CA ASP A 351 35.68 2.73 22.34
C ASP A 351 34.79 1.59 21.87
N TYR A 352 35.37 0.63 21.14
CA TYR A 352 34.68 -0.53 20.56
C TYR A 352 34.65 -1.75 21.49
N SER A 353 34.93 -1.58 22.79
CA SER A 353 34.85 -2.66 23.75
C SER A 353 33.40 -3.09 24.01
N GLN A 354 33.20 -4.39 24.27
CA GLN A 354 31.89 -4.92 24.64
C GLN A 354 31.34 -4.21 25.90
N GLU A 355 32.20 -3.92 26.87
CA GLU A 355 31.84 -3.20 28.08
C GLU A 355 31.25 -1.80 27.81
N ASN A 356 31.72 -1.14 26.74
CA ASN A 356 31.19 0.16 26.34
C ASN A 356 29.82 0.03 25.66
N TYR A 357 29.62 -0.98 24.82
CA TYR A 357 28.33 -1.25 24.19
C TYR A 357 27.26 -1.75 25.15
N ASP A 358 27.61 -2.48 26.18
CA ASP A 358 26.69 -2.97 27.23
C ASP A 358 26.07 -1.84 28.07
N LYS A 359 26.58 -0.61 27.96
CA LYS A 359 26.04 0.57 28.67
C LYS A 359 24.81 1.17 28.01
N ILE A 360 24.48 0.77 26.79
CA ILE A 360 23.40 1.37 26.01
C ILE A 360 22.39 0.34 25.55
N ASP A 361 21.15 0.76 25.45
CA ASP A 361 20.06 0.00 24.88
C ASP A 361 19.35 0.88 23.83
N LEU A 362 19.37 0.44 22.58
CA LEU A 362 18.73 1.12 21.44
C LEU A 362 17.39 0.51 21.05
N HIS A 363 16.88 -0.45 21.82
CA HIS A 363 15.52 -0.94 21.59
C HIS A 363 14.48 0.10 21.96
N ARG A 364 13.28 -0.06 21.44
CA ARG A 364 12.11 0.66 21.94
C ARG A 364 11.81 0.20 23.41
N PRO A 365 11.43 1.11 24.29
CA PRO A 365 11.09 2.53 24.08
C PRO A 365 12.26 3.50 24.30
N TYR A 366 13.49 3.03 24.48
CA TYR A 366 14.63 3.89 24.85
C TYR A 366 15.03 4.82 23.70
N VAL A 367 15.24 4.26 22.51
CA VAL A 367 15.63 5.02 21.31
C VAL A 367 14.56 6.02 20.87
N ASP A 368 13.28 5.75 21.13
CA ASP A 368 12.17 6.64 20.77
C ASP A 368 12.18 7.96 21.57
N LYS A 369 12.93 8.03 22.67
CA LYS A 369 13.11 9.24 23.45
C LYS A 369 14.18 10.18 22.88
N ILE A 370 14.95 9.71 21.92
CA ILE A 370 15.99 10.50 21.27
C ILE A 370 15.35 11.36 20.21
N VAL A 371 15.43 12.67 20.38
CA VAL A 371 14.96 13.68 19.43
C VAL A 371 16.18 14.38 18.87
N LEU A 372 16.37 14.31 17.55
CA LEU A 372 17.46 15.01 16.88
C LEU A 372 17.03 16.42 16.44
N VAL A 373 17.96 17.17 15.89
CA VAL A 373 17.72 18.52 15.39
C VAL A 373 18.13 18.62 13.93
N ASN A 374 17.31 19.27 13.11
CA ASN A 374 17.64 19.56 11.73
C ASN A 374 18.48 20.85 11.61
N GLU A 375 18.87 21.20 10.39
CA GLU A 375 19.68 22.40 10.10
C GLU A 375 18.96 23.71 10.44
N GLU A 376 17.63 23.70 10.48
CA GLU A 376 16.79 24.85 10.84
C GLU A 376 16.55 24.98 12.36
N GLY A 377 17.10 24.07 13.17
CA GLY A 377 16.89 24.05 14.61
C GLY A 377 15.57 23.41 15.05
N LYS A 378 14.88 22.69 14.17
CA LYS A 378 13.60 22.02 14.48
C LYS A 378 13.81 20.58 14.90
N PRO A 379 12.89 20.02 15.72
CA PRO A 379 12.99 18.66 16.19
C PRO A 379 12.76 17.63 15.07
N MET A 380 13.52 16.55 15.13
CA MET A 380 13.37 15.36 14.29
C MET A 380 13.05 14.16 15.19
N TYR A 381 12.03 13.41 14.85
CA TYR A 381 11.57 12.23 15.59
C TYR A 381 11.89 10.97 14.82
N ARG A 382 12.24 9.89 15.56
CA ARG A 382 12.56 8.62 14.95
C ARG A 382 11.32 7.98 14.30
N GLU A 383 11.52 7.36 13.13
CA GLU A 383 10.50 6.52 12.51
C GLU A 383 10.12 5.37 13.42
N SER A 384 8.82 5.15 13.62
CA SER A 384 8.34 4.18 14.61
C SER A 384 8.59 2.73 14.24
N ASP A 385 8.81 2.44 12.97
CA ASP A 385 9.01 1.09 12.47
C ASP A 385 10.34 0.48 12.90
N LEU A 386 10.40 -0.84 12.77
CA LEU A 386 11.57 -1.68 12.99
C LEU A 386 12.11 -2.20 11.66
N ILE A 387 13.31 -2.71 11.68
CA ILE A 387 13.95 -3.41 10.56
C ILE A 387 13.41 -4.85 10.49
N ASP A 388 13.26 -5.38 9.29
CA ASP A 388 12.97 -6.79 9.04
C ASP A 388 14.04 -7.69 9.66
N VAL A 389 13.64 -8.70 10.42
CA VAL A 389 14.55 -9.65 11.07
C VAL A 389 15.51 -10.37 10.10
N TRP A 390 15.16 -10.46 8.82
CA TRP A 390 16.06 -11.00 7.80
C TRP A 390 17.28 -10.10 7.55
N PHE A 391 17.16 -8.81 7.84
CA PHE A 391 18.31 -7.90 7.82
C PHE A 391 19.28 -8.25 8.94
N ASP A 392 18.80 -8.50 10.17
CA ASP A 392 19.65 -8.92 11.29
C ASP A 392 20.41 -10.19 10.94
N SER A 393 19.72 -11.19 10.39
CA SER A 393 20.36 -12.43 9.93
C SER A 393 21.36 -12.20 8.80
N GLY A 394 21.01 -11.39 7.80
CA GLY A 394 21.86 -11.10 6.63
C GLY A 394 23.08 -10.25 6.98
N SER A 395 22.99 -9.38 7.98
CA SER A 395 24.08 -8.50 8.40
C SER A 395 25.08 -9.17 9.35
N MET A 396 24.75 -10.30 9.98
CA MET A 396 25.60 -10.97 10.98
C MET A 396 27.06 -11.18 10.56
N PRO A 397 27.39 -11.59 9.31
CA PRO A 397 28.78 -11.75 8.88
C PRO A 397 29.60 -10.47 9.00
N TYR A 398 28.97 -9.31 8.95
CA TYR A 398 29.58 -7.99 9.05
C TYR A 398 29.43 -7.41 10.46
N ALA A 399 28.24 -7.52 11.05
CA ALA A 399 27.92 -6.95 12.34
C ALA A 399 28.76 -7.53 13.48
N GLN A 400 28.99 -8.84 13.48
CA GLN A 400 29.88 -9.50 14.48
C GLN A 400 31.33 -9.03 14.43
N LEU A 401 31.75 -8.43 13.31
CA LEU A 401 33.11 -7.89 13.11
C LEU A 401 33.15 -6.37 13.29
N HIS A 402 32.05 -5.75 13.67
CA HIS A 402 31.91 -4.30 13.72
C HIS A 402 32.37 -3.61 12.43
N TYR A 403 31.98 -4.18 11.27
CA TYR A 403 32.34 -3.60 9.97
C TYR A 403 31.87 -2.13 9.90
N PRO A 404 32.68 -1.20 9.33
CA PRO A 404 33.93 -1.45 8.60
C PRO A 404 35.20 -1.47 9.48
N CYS A 405 35.10 -1.30 10.78
CA CYS A 405 36.22 -0.99 11.68
C CYS A 405 37.23 -2.12 11.84
N LEU A 406 36.81 -3.38 11.81
CA LEU A 406 37.66 -4.54 12.13
C LEU A 406 37.82 -5.56 11.00
N LEU A 407 37.50 -5.20 9.77
CA LEU A 407 37.48 -6.15 8.64
C LEU A 407 38.81 -6.86 8.36
N TYR A 408 39.92 -6.27 8.79
CA TYR A 408 41.28 -6.81 8.49
C TYR A 408 41.77 -7.84 9.48
N THR A 409 41.05 -8.12 10.55
CA THR A 409 41.57 -8.91 11.68
C THR A 409 40.89 -10.26 11.90
N SER A 410 39.79 -10.56 11.19
CA SER A 410 39.09 -11.83 11.39
C SER A 410 39.02 -12.65 10.12
N PRO A 411 39.46 -13.92 10.15
CA PRO A 411 39.28 -14.84 9.04
C PRO A 411 37.79 -15.13 8.83
N SER A 412 37.37 -15.27 7.57
CA SER A 412 36.00 -15.65 7.30
C SER A 412 35.68 -17.04 7.86
N PRO A 413 34.42 -17.36 8.20
CA PRO A 413 34.05 -18.70 8.65
C PRO A 413 34.44 -19.82 7.67
N ARG A 414 34.67 -19.49 6.38
CA ARG A 414 35.18 -20.43 5.38
C ARG A 414 36.66 -20.70 5.56
N ASP A 415 37.43 -19.71 6.00
CA ASP A 415 38.88 -19.85 6.22
C ASP A 415 39.17 -20.66 7.48
N MET A 416 38.26 -20.57 8.49
CA MET A 416 38.35 -21.37 9.73
C MET A 416 38.11 -22.88 9.52
N ARG A 417 37.45 -23.29 8.43
CA ARG A 417 37.23 -24.70 8.11
C ARG A 417 38.38 -25.36 7.35
N ARG A 418 39.42 -24.63 7.01
CA ARG A 418 40.64 -25.15 6.28
C ARG A 418 41.86 -25.27 7.17
N SER A 419 41.81 -24.90 8.43
CA SER A 419 42.88 -25.07 9.41
C SER A 419 42.64 -26.26 10.31
#